data_dc211e15bbe7ee0e64018a3ed4424fde
#
_entry.id   dc211e15bbe7ee0e64018a3ed4424fde
#
_cell.length_a   1.000
_cell.length_b   1.000
_cell.length_c   1.000
_cell.angle_alpha   90.00
_cell.angle_beta   90.00
_cell.angle_gamma   90.00
#
_symmetry.space_group_name_H-M   'P 1'
#
loop_
_entity.id
_entity.type
_entity.pdbx_description
1 polymer ?
#
loop_
_entity_poly.entity_id
_entity_poly.type
_entity_poly.pdbx_seq_one_letter_code
_entity_poly.pdbx_strand_id
1 'polypeptide(L)'
;MSSLQATNTGSAHATSAWMRWLTHRWSVQALALLGVLMVLPVINSGLTLDDFLHWSTLHEGARVANHTGSPWGLFHFLAGNVADNQALKATGEMVWWAANDLRTLFWRPLTEWTHWLDHGLWPQSPALMHLHSLLWYGALILLLARLYQRLDTGSQVRARLAVLIFICSSLHLSAVAWIAARNQLVAACCAVLCIGAFHVWRTRPSPRHGWLAVAMFGLALMSAEAGLATLGYLVAHALVFGAPHQPHQASSVWRERVAPLLPFLLIMVIWRVAYNALGYGSSGSGFYIDPASDPVRFAGNIMLRLPTLLLAQVFGVPSATLNLLAPAQQALYATAAAVALALCWWVARIYGVWASPVARFLGIGGVLALVPMCASETTDRLLLNAEIGFSWLLAMLFARALGQHRPRRSWDTLPAKILIGLIVFVHLVVMPIQTVAYAALRKPLLTPTSVLDPLELPDGRQDPDARLVLLNPPLAALTFYYPSVRRYHGMVNPASMHALANSFHDLSLTVVDAHTLELRSAGNKSFIDAFSRDVVTRPFKIGEAIQAGPIQAVVATLSPHGTPRSVRFRFSSPITSSPWRFYVWTDAGYVPYTLPAPGQTTSLPAPDLSRALMRQLKGEERRQAQSSE
;
A
#
# COMPACT_ATOMS: atom_id res chain seq x y z
N MET A 1 65.61 -31.58 -31.30
CA MET A 1 65.33 -30.18 -30.94
C MET A 1 63.92 -30.13 -30.47
N SER A 2 63.80 -29.99 -29.18
CA SER A 2 62.60 -30.18 -28.39
C SER A 2 61.62 -29.03 -28.52
N SER A 3 60.37 -29.36 -28.86
CA SER A 3 59.21 -28.45 -28.81
C SER A 3 58.71 -28.36 -27.39
N LEU A 4 58.81 -27.16 -26.79
CA LEU A 4 58.17 -26.82 -25.54
C LEU A 4 56.64 -26.63 -25.76
N GLN A 5 55.85 -27.63 -25.35
CA GLN A 5 54.41 -27.47 -25.15
C GLN A 5 54.19 -26.63 -23.89
N ALA A 6 53.75 -25.41 -24.07
CA ALA A 6 53.24 -24.57 -23.01
C ALA A 6 51.88 -25.14 -22.56
N THR A 7 51.84 -25.83 -21.43
CA THR A 7 50.61 -26.23 -20.74
C THR A 7 49.91 -24.98 -20.18
N ASN A 8 48.87 -24.56 -20.86
CA ASN A 8 47.99 -23.50 -20.43
C ASN A 8 47.10 -24.06 -19.28
N THR A 9 47.61 -24.04 -18.05
CA THR A 9 46.84 -24.33 -16.86
C THR A 9 45.86 -23.18 -16.63
N GLY A 10 44.67 -23.29 -17.25
CA GLY A 10 43.54 -22.41 -16.97
C GLY A 10 43.22 -22.46 -15.49
N SER A 11 43.43 -21.32 -14.83
CA SER A 11 42.97 -21.09 -13.47
C SER A 11 41.45 -21.32 -13.41
N ALA A 12 41.01 -22.50 -13.00
CA ALA A 12 39.64 -22.78 -12.62
C ALA A 12 39.33 -21.86 -11.43
N HIS A 13 38.68 -20.71 -11.71
CA HIS A 13 38.15 -19.86 -10.67
C HIS A 13 37.23 -20.74 -9.78
N ALA A 14 37.67 -21.01 -8.56
CA ALA A 14 36.88 -21.73 -7.58
C ALA A 14 35.55 -20.97 -7.42
N THR A 15 34.47 -21.54 -7.93
CA THR A 15 33.13 -20.98 -7.76
C THR A 15 32.86 -20.86 -6.27
N SER A 16 32.56 -19.63 -5.80
CA SER A 16 32.32 -19.36 -4.40
C SER A 16 31.17 -20.23 -3.85
N ALA A 17 31.18 -20.58 -2.57
CA ALA A 17 30.20 -21.48 -1.94
C ALA A 17 28.76 -21.00 -2.17
N TRP A 18 28.51 -19.69 -2.12
CA TRP A 18 27.18 -19.11 -2.36
C TRP A 18 26.69 -19.29 -3.81
N MET A 19 27.59 -19.23 -4.82
CA MET A 19 27.23 -19.49 -6.20
C MET A 19 26.85 -20.97 -6.41
N ARG A 20 27.58 -21.89 -5.77
CA ARG A 20 27.24 -23.33 -5.80
C ARG A 20 25.90 -23.59 -5.15
N TRP A 21 25.58 -22.93 -4.04
CA TRP A 21 24.27 -23.04 -3.40
C TRP A 21 23.16 -22.53 -4.32
N LEU A 22 23.33 -21.35 -4.94
CA LEU A 22 22.35 -20.79 -5.89
C LEU A 22 22.16 -21.68 -7.13
N THR A 23 23.12 -22.51 -7.54
CA THR A 23 22.94 -23.43 -8.67
C THR A 23 22.37 -24.79 -8.27
N HIS A 24 22.21 -25.05 -6.98
CA HIS A 24 21.67 -26.32 -6.49
C HIS A 24 20.19 -26.51 -6.90
N ARG A 25 19.79 -27.74 -7.20
CA ARG A 25 18.42 -28.09 -7.68
C ARG A 25 17.28 -27.63 -6.76
N TRP A 26 17.52 -27.58 -5.45
CA TRP A 26 16.53 -27.20 -4.44
C TRP A 26 16.58 -25.72 -4.03
N SER A 27 17.45 -24.90 -4.63
CA SER A 27 17.63 -23.51 -4.22
C SER A 27 16.37 -22.64 -4.40
N VAL A 28 15.53 -22.93 -5.40
CA VAL A 28 14.27 -22.19 -5.61
C VAL A 28 13.29 -22.48 -4.48
N GLN A 29 13.16 -23.75 -4.11
CA GLN A 29 12.30 -24.18 -2.99
C GLN A 29 12.82 -23.63 -1.65
N ALA A 30 14.15 -23.67 -1.45
CA ALA A 30 14.78 -23.08 -0.27
C ALA A 30 14.57 -21.57 -0.19
N LEU A 31 14.66 -20.83 -1.30
CA LEU A 31 14.35 -19.41 -1.34
C LEU A 31 12.87 -19.13 -1.06
N ALA A 32 11.95 -19.93 -1.61
CA ALA A 32 10.53 -19.78 -1.33
C ALA A 32 10.22 -20.04 0.15
N LEU A 33 10.80 -21.09 0.72
CA LEU A 33 10.67 -21.38 2.14
C LEU A 33 11.27 -20.26 3.01
N LEU A 34 12.46 -19.78 2.67
CA LEU A 34 13.11 -18.67 3.38
C LEU A 34 12.23 -17.41 3.36
N GLY A 35 11.69 -17.02 2.17
CA GLY A 35 10.80 -15.86 2.06
C GLY A 35 9.55 -15.99 2.92
N VAL A 36 8.92 -17.18 2.95
CA VAL A 36 7.76 -17.45 3.81
C VAL A 36 8.15 -17.41 5.29
N LEU A 37 9.29 -18.02 5.68
CA LEU A 37 9.75 -18.03 7.07
C LEU A 37 10.09 -16.64 7.61
N MET A 38 10.66 -15.74 6.78
CA MET A 38 10.97 -14.37 7.17
C MET A 38 9.71 -13.59 7.59
N VAL A 39 8.57 -13.88 6.97
CA VAL A 39 7.29 -13.20 7.24
C VAL A 39 6.32 -14.05 8.08
N LEU A 40 6.69 -15.27 8.46
CA LEU A 40 5.83 -16.19 9.21
C LEU A 40 5.24 -15.60 10.50
N PRO A 41 5.93 -14.74 11.27
CA PRO A 41 5.36 -14.15 12.48
C PRO A 41 4.05 -13.40 12.26
N VAL A 42 3.71 -12.98 11.03
CA VAL A 42 2.43 -12.29 10.74
C VAL A 42 1.19 -13.15 11.04
N ILE A 43 1.32 -14.47 11.13
CA ILE A 43 0.20 -15.36 11.53
C ILE A 43 -0.39 -14.98 12.89
N ASN A 44 0.38 -14.30 13.74
CA ASN A 44 -0.04 -13.84 15.05
C ASN A 44 -0.59 -12.41 15.05
N SER A 45 -0.67 -11.74 13.89
CA SER A 45 -1.11 -10.33 13.81
C SER A 45 -2.59 -10.12 14.08
N GLY A 46 -3.43 -11.18 13.98
CA GLY A 46 -4.88 -11.04 14.07
C GLY A 46 -5.49 -10.29 12.88
N LEU A 47 -6.73 -9.82 13.03
CA LEU A 47 -7.40 -9.00 12.02
C LEU A 47 -6.94 -7.55 12.09
N THR A 48 -7.01 -6.84 10.95
CA THR A 48 -6.54 -5.45 10.82
C THR A 48 -7.48 -4.66 9.91
N LEU A 49 -7.94 -3.48 10.33
CA LEU A 49 -8.72 -2.53 9.51
C LEU A 49 -9.84 -3.21 8.69
N ASP A 50 -9.70 -3.27 7.36
CA ASP A 50 -10.70 -3.83 6.44
C ASP A 50 -11.05 -5.29 6.75
N ASP A 51 -10.16 -6.04 7.42
CA ASP A 51 -10.43 -7.43 7.81
C ASP A 51 -11.63 -7.50 8.78
N PHE A 52 -11.79 -6.51 9.66
CA PHE A 52 -12.94 -6.42 10.57
C PHE A 52 -14.23 -6.07 9.82
N LEU A 53 -14.14 -5.28 8.75
CA LEU A 53 -15.29 -4.98 7.90
C LEU A 53 -15.72 -6.24 7.12
N HIS A 54 -14.77 -7.00 6.58
CA HIS A 54 -15.04 -8.28 5.92
C HIS A 54 -15.70 -9.26 6.90
N TRP A 55 -15.16 -9.37 8.11
CA TRP A 55 -15.74 -10.21 9.15
C TRP A 55 -17.19 -9.78 9.47
N SER A 56 -17.42 -8.50 9.70
CA SER A 56 -18.74 -7.95 10.01
C SER A 56 -19.73 -8.21 8.87
N THR A 57 -19.32 -8.00 7.61
CA THR A 57 -20.15 -8.23 6.42
C THR A 57 -20.58 -9.69 6.30
N LEU A 58 -19.69 -10.64 6.58
CA LEU A 58 -19.94 -12.07 6.37
C LEU A 58 -20.66 -12.73 7.55
N HIS A 59 -20.51 -12.24 8.80
CA HIS A 59 -21.06 -12.89 10.00
C HIS A 59 -22.27 -12.17 10.57
N GLU A 60 -22.38 -10.87 10.40
CA GLU A 60 -23.45 -10.08 11.02
C GLU A 60 -24.44 -9.49 10.01
N GLY A 61 -24.19 -9.68 8.72
CA GLY A 61 -24.94 -9.03 7.66
C GLY A 61 -24.68 -7.51 7.60
N ALA A 62 -25.39 -6.82 6.72
CA ALA A 62 -25.22 -5.39 6.46
C ALA A 62 -25.66 -4.52 7.64
N ARG A 63 -24.82 -4.38 8.66
CA ARG A 63 -25.04 -3.42 9.77
C ARG A 63 -24.31 -2.11 9.56
N VAL A 64 -23.34 -2.06 8.66
CA VAL A 64 -22.74 -0.83 8.16
C VAL A 64 -23.52 -0.43 6.91
N ALA A 65 -23.97 0.82 6.85
CA ALA A 65 -24.87 1.37 5.82
C ALA A 65 -24.36 1.19 4.42
N ASN A 66 -23.91 0.24 3.87
CA ASN A 66 -23.49 -0.04 2.49
C ASN A 66 -22.96 -1.48 2.30
N HIS A 67 -22.91 -2.29 3.38
CA HIS A 67 -22.54 -3.69 3.27
C HIS A 67 -23.80 -4.53 3.12
N THR A 68 -23.92 -5.20 1.99
CA THR A 68 -25.13 -5.93 1.57
C THR A 68 -25.26 -7.32 2.20
N GLY A 69 -24.35 -7.74 3.09
CA GLY A 69 -24.31 -9.12 3.60
C GLY A 69 -23.99 -10.16 2.52
N SER A 70 -23.65 -9.71 1.32
CA SER A 70 -23.26 -10.55 0.19
C SER A 70 -21.77 -10.85 0.23
N PRO A 71 -21.34 -12.08 -0.07
CA PRO A 71 -19.93 -12.39 -0.28
C PRO A 71 -19.31 -11.60 -1.46
N TRP A 72 -20.14 -11.01 -2.31
CA TRP A 72 -19.76 -10.23 -3.48
C TRP A 72 -19.81 -8.72 -3.21
N GLY A 73 -19.22 -8.25 -2.16
CA GLY A 73 -19.24 -6.84 -1.79
C GLY A 73 -18.30 -6.53 -0.64
N LEU A 74 -17.33 -7.39 -0.40
CA LEU A 74 -16.38 -7.20 0.70
C LEU A 74 -15.56 -5.92 0.57
N PHE A 75 -15.33 -5.45 -0.66
CA PHE A 75 -14.62 -4.21 -0.95
C PHE A 75 -15.57 -3.04 -1.27
N HIS A 76 -16.83 -3.11 -0.85
CA HIS A 76 -17.81 -2.02 -0.92
C HIS A 76 -17.79 -1.23 0.39
N PHE A 77 -16.84 -0.29 0.53
CA PHE A 77 -16.69 0.45 1.77
C PHE A 77 -17.70 1.60 1.90
N LEU A 78 -17.85 2.41 0.86
CA LEU A 78 -18.76 3.56 0.81
C LEU A 78 -19.40 3.66 -0.58
N ALA A 79 -20.73 3.57 -0.66
CA ALA A 79 -21.45 3.54 -1.95
C ALA A 79 -21.55 4.91 -2.61
N GLY A 80 -21.29 6.02 -1.89
CA GLY A 80 -21.49 7.38 -2.40
C GLY A 80 -22.94 7.85 -2.33
N ASN A 81 -23.80 7.11 -1.64
CA ASN A 81 -25.16 7.52 -1.36
C ASN A 81 -25.16 8.56 -0.21
N VAL A 82 -25.74 9.72 -0.46
CA VAL A 82 -25.75 10.85 0.49
C VAL A 82 -26.47 10.47 1.80
N ALA A 83 -27.59 9.74 1.73
CA ALA A 83 -28.34 9.37 2.92
C ALA A 83 -27.57 8.38 3.80
N ASP A 84 -26.91 7.38 3.20
CA ASP A 84 -26.09 6.41 3.89
C ASP A 84 -24.86 7.08 4.53
N ASN A 85 -24.19 7.96 3.79
CA ASN A 85 -23.05 8.70 4.32
C ASN A 85 -23.44 9.66 5.45
N GLN A 86 -24.64 10.23 5.40
CA GLN A 86 -25.19 11.03 6.51
C GLN A 86 -25.50 10.16 7.73
N ALA A 87 -26.02 8.94 7.54
CA ALA A 87 -26.24 7.99 8.65
C ALA A 87 -24.92 7.62 9.33
N LEU A 88 -23.85 7.35 8.54
CA LEU A 88 -22.51 7.09 9.08
C LEU A 88 -21.90 8.31 9.79
N LYS A 89 -22.19 9.54 9.32
CA LYS A 89 -21.80 10.76 10.03
C LYS A 89 -22.58 10.90 11.34
N ALA A 90 -23.82 10.49 11.37
CA ALA A 90 -24.67 10.61 12.57
C ALA A 90 -24.17 9.72 13.73
N THR A 91 -23.58 8.57 13.43
CA THR A 91 -22.93 7.69 14.42
C THR A 91 -21.47 8.05 14.68
N GLY A 92 -20.86 8.88 13.79
CA GLY A 92 -19.44 9.22 13.84
C GLY A 92 -18.51 8.19 13.19
N GLU A 93 -19.05 7.14 12.58
CA GLU A 93 -18.29 6.20 11.75
C GLU A 93 -17.64 6.91 10.56
N MET A 94 -18.33 7.93 10.02
CA MET A 94 -17.75 8.85 9.06
C MET A 94 -17.50 10.21 9.71
N VAL A 95 -16.31 10.76 9.52
CA VAL A 95 -15.93 12.06 10.05
C VAL A 95 -16.80 13.19 9.47
N TRP A 96 -17.07 14.23 10.25
CA TRP A 96 -17.97 15.34 9.87
C TRP A 96 -17.53 16.05 8.58
N TRP A 97 -16.21 16.12 8.32
CA TRP A 97 -15.67 16.81 7.13
C TRP A 97 -15.70 15.97 5.86
N ALA A 98 -16.06 14.70 5.92
CA ALA A 98 -16.14 13.84 4.74
C ALA A 98 -17.12 14.38 3.71
N ALA A 99 -16.83 14.17 2.43
CA ALA A 99 -17.75 14.52 1.35
C ALA A 99 -19.07 13.73 1.50
N ASN A 100 -20.21 14.37 1.26
CA ASN A 100 -21.51 13.69 1.40
C ASN A 100 -21.70 12.57 0.37
N ASP A 101 -21.03 12.67 -0.77
CA ASP A 101 -21.03 11.71 -1.87
C ASP A 101 -19.72 10.92 -1.95
N LEU A 102 -18.98 10.81 -0.82
CA LEU A 102 -17.76 10.02 -0.75
C LEU A 102 -18.04 8.56 -1.12
N ARG A 103 -17.37 8.09 -2.15
CA ARG A 103 -17.51 6.72 -2.67
C ARG A 103 -16.17 6.02 -2.67
N THR A 104 -16.17 4.75 -2.23
CA THR A 104 -15.00 3.86 -2.24
C THR A 104 -15.48 2.43 -2.47
N LEU A 105 -15.62 2.04 -3.72
CA LEU A 105 -16.12 0.75 -4.16
C LEU A 105 -15.11 0.11 -5.11
N PHE A 106 -14.71 -1.12 -4.84
CA PHE A 106 -13.75 -1.85 -5.66
C PHE A 106 -14.32 -3.20 -6.11
N TRP A 107 -14.10 -3.55 -7.39
CA TRP A 107 -14.59 -4.78 -7.98
C TRP A 107 -13.48 -5.85 -8.00
N ARG A 108 -13.48 -6.74 -7.03
CA ARG A 108 -12.42 -7.74 -6.81
C ARG A 108 -12.96 -9.16 -6.58
N PRO A 109 -13.86 -9.66 -7.46
CA PRO A 109 -14.61 -10.89 -7.20
C PRO A 109 -13.71 -12.12 -6.98
N LEU A 110 -12.55 -12.22 -7.66
CA LEU A 110 -11.64 -13.37 -7.46
C LEU A 110 -11.03 -13.34 -6.05
N THR A 111 -10.69 -12.17 -5.52
CA THR A 111 -10.15 -12.06 -4.16
C THR A 111 -11.24 -12.24 -3.11
N GLU A 112 -12.43 -11.68 -3.34
CA GLU A 112 -13.59 -11.88 -2.46
C GLU A 112 -13.85 -13.36 -2.22
N TRP A 113 -13.75 -14.18 -3.28
CA TRP A 113 -13.88 -15.62 -3.19
C TRP A 113 -12.86 -16.27 -2.24
N THR A 114 -11.62 -15.77 -2.22
CA THR A 114 -10.59 -16.27 -1.30
C THR A 114 -10.89 -15.90 0.15
N HIS A 115 -11.48 -14.72 0.41
CA HIS A 115 -11.91 -14.32 1.75
C HIS A 115 -13.17 -15.07 2.20
N TRP A 116 -14.13 -15.24 1.30
CA TRP A 116 -15.33 -16.05 1.58
C TRP A 116 -14.94 -17.50 1.97
N LEU A 117 -13.97 -18.10 1.26
CA LEU A 117 -13.43 -19.41 1.61
C LEU A 117 -12.82 -19.42 3.02
N ASP A 118 -12.03 -18.43 3.37
CA ASP A 118 -11.42 -18.31 4.70
C ASP A 118 -12.47 -18.25 5.81
N HIS A 119 -13.45 -17.38 5.65
CA HIS A 119 -14.51 -17.20 6.62
C HIS A 119 -15.49 -18.40 6.69
N GLY A 120 -15.60 -19.17 5.61
CA GLY A 120 -16.37 -20.42 5.59
C GLY A 120 -15.66 -21.60 6.26
N LEU A 121 -14.33 -21.71 6.10
CA LEU A 121 -13.56 -22.84 6.59
C LEU A 121 -13.02 -22.65 8.02
N TRP A 122 -12.57 -21.42 8.35
CA TRP A 122 -11.96 -21.11 9.65
C TRP A 122 -12.30 -19.70 10.14
N PRO A 123 -13.61 -19.41 10.37
CA PRO A 123 -14.12 -18.07 10.65
C PRO A 123 -13.50 -17.40 11.88
N GLN A 124 -12.99 -18.18 12.82
CA GLN A 124 -12.43 -17.70 14.09
C GLN A 124 -10.90 -17.78 14.15
N SER A 125 -10.24 -18.11 13.02
CA SER A 125 -8.78 -18.27 13.00
C SER A 125 -8.09 -17.32 12.02
N PRO A 126 -7.81 -16.06 12.41
CA PRO A 126 -7.00 -15.14 11.61
C PRO A 126 -5.64 -15.74 11.23
N ALA A 127 -5.07 -16.60 12.08
CA ALA A 127 -3.81 -17.28 11.81
C ALA A 127 -3.87 -18.13 10.52
N LEU A 128 -4.96 -18.88 10.30
CA LEU A 128 -5.14 -19.67 9.08
C LEU A 128 -5.42 -18.77 7.86
N MET A 129 -6.09 -17.63 8.04
CA MET A 129 -6.28 -16.64 6.98
C MET A 129 -4.94 -16.01 6.55
N HIS A 130 -4.05 -15.72 7.51
CA HIS A 130 -2.68 -15.30 7.21
C HIS A 130 -1.88 -16.41 6.53
N LEU A 131 -1.99 -17.65 6.99
CA LEU A 131 -1.34 -18.79 6.34
C LEU A 131 -1.76 -18.93 4.87
N HIS A 132 -3.05 -18.73 4.56
CA HIS A 132 -3.53 -18.72 3.18
C HIS A 132 -2.87 -17.58 2.36
N SER A 133 -2.70 -16.37 2.94
CA SER A 133 -1.94 -15.29 2.29
C SER A 133 -0.47 -15.66 2.07
N LEU A 134 0.16 -16.36 3.02
CA LEU A 134 1.54 -16.86 2.89
C LEU A 134 1.68 -17.94 1.81
N LEU A 135 0.65 -18.76 1.57
CA LEU A 135 0.63 -19.71 0.45
C LEU A 135 0.63 -18.97 -0.90
N TRP A 136 -0.17 -17.90 -1.04
CA TRP A 136 -0.12 -17.04 -2.23
C TRP A 136 1.24 -16.37 -2.41
N TYR A 137 1.86 -15.91 -1.33
CA TYR A 137 3.20 -15.32 -1.37
C TYR A 137 4.25 -16.36 -1.79
N GLY A 138 4.23 -17.55 -1.22
CA GLY A 138 5.10 -18.66 -1.63
C GLY A 138 4.92 -19.04 -3.10
N ALA A 139 3.66 -19.10 -3.57
CA ALA A 139 3.35 -19.33 -4.98
C ALA A 139 3.93 -18.22 -5.88
N LEU A 140 3.81 -16.96 -5.47
CA LEU A 140 4.38 -15.82 -6.20
C LEU A 140 5.90 -15.94 -6.33
N ILE A 141 6.62 -16.31 -5.27
CA ILE A 141 8.08 -16.52 -5.29
C ILE A 141 8.45 -17.63 -6.29
N LEU A 142 7.73 -18.74 -6.29
CA LEU A 142 7.97 -19.86 -7.22
C LEU A 142 7.68 -19.45 -8.68
N LEU A 143 6.63 -18.67 -8.90
CA LEU A 143 6.26 -18.15 -10.23
C LEU A 143 7.31 -17.15 -10.75
N LEU A 144 7.82 -16.25 -9.89
CA LEU A 144 8.91 -15.33 -10.23
C LEU A 144 10.18 -16.08 -10.60
N ALA A 145 10.55 -17.09 -9.83
CA ALA A 145 11.71 -17.91 -10.15
C ALA A 145 11.60 -18.56 -11.54
N ARG A 146 10.41 -19.10 -11.86
CA ARG A 146 10.13 -19.67 -13.19
C ARG A 146 10.13 -18.61 -14.30
N LEU A 147 9.58 -17.43 -14.04
CA LEU A 147 9.59 -16.32 -15.01
C LEU A 147 11.03 -15.92 -15.34
N TYR A 148 11.84 -15.63 -14.33
CA TYR A 148 13.23 -15.19 -14.54
C TYR A 148 14.08 -16.24 -15.25
N GLN A 149 13.90 -17.53 -14.92
CA GLN A 149 14.60 -18.63 -15.61
C GLN A 149 14.19 -18.74 -17.09
N ARG A 150 12.93 -18.47 -17.41
CA ARG A 150 12.44 -18.47 -18.80
C ARG A 150 12.94 -17.28 -19.60
N LEU A 151 13.05 -16.11 -18.98
CA LEU A 151 13.52 -14.89 -19.62
C LEU A 151 15.04 -14.89 -19.84
N ASP A 152 15.80 -15.45 -18.91
CA ASP A 152 17.25 -15.55 -19.00
C ASP A 152 17.72 -17.00 -18.81
N THR A 153 17.78 -17.73 -19.93
CA THR A 153 18.30 -19.11 -19.95
C THR A 153 19.81 -19.19 -19.75
N GLY A 154 20.52 -18.06 -19.88
CA GLY A 154 21.99 -18.01 -19.81
C GLY A 154 22.56 -18.02 -18.39
N SER A 155 21.75 -17.77 -17.33
CA SER A 155 22.28 -17.76 -15.97
C SER A 155 21.22 -18.05 -14.90
N GLN A 156 21.27 -19.22 -14.35
CA GLN A 156 20.44 -19.60 -13.18
C GLN A 156 20.80 -18.75 -11.94
N VAL A 157 22.05 -18.35 -11.78
CA VAL A 157 22.51 -17.53 -10.64
C VAL A 157 21.80 -16.17 -10.65
N ARG A 158 21.72 -15.49 -11.82
CA ARG A 158 21.01 -14.20 -11.90
C ARG A 158 19.52 -14.34 -11.58
N ALA A 159 18.86 -15.35 -12.13
CA ALA A 159 17.45 -15.60 -11.85
C ALA A 159 17.17 -15.79 -10.35
N ARG A 160 18.01 -16.56 -9.67
CA ARG A 160 17.85 -16.84 -8.24
C ARG A 160 18.30 -15.70 -7.34
N LEU A 161 19.29 -14.90 -7.78
CA LEU A 161 19.66 -13.66 -7.12
C LEU A 161 18.51 -12.65 -7.17
N ALA A 162 17.79 -12.56 -8.30
CA ALA A 162 16.61 -11.73 -8.40
C ALA A 162 15.50 -12.17 -7.42
N VAL A 163 15.28 -13.47 -7.27
CA VAL A 163 14.34 -14.01 -6.27
C VAL A 163 14.82 -13.71 -4.85
N LEU A 164 16.11 -13.83 -4.57
CA LEU A 164 16.68 -13.47 -3.26
C LEU A 164 16.43 -11.99 -2.93
N ILE A 165 16.68 -11.09 -3.87
CA ILE A 165 16.43 -9.66 -3.70
C ILE A 165 14.93 -9.40 -3.44
N PHE A 166 14.05 -10.09 -4.18
CA PHE A 166 12.61 -9.98 -3.98
C PHE A 166 12.19 -10.39 -2.56
N ILE A 167 12.60 -11.55 -2.07
CA ILE A 167 12.20 -12.03 -0.74
C ILE A 167 12.81 -11.21 0.41
N CYS A 168 13.95 -10.55 0.17
CA CYS A 168 14.58 -9.64 1.12
C CYS A 168 13.88 -8.27 1.19
N SER A 169 13.05 -7.93 0.20
CA SER A 169 12.41 -6.62 0.13
C SER A 169 11.31 -6.46 1.19
N SER A 170 11.30 -5.31 1.88
CA SER A 170 10.25 -4.92 2.82
C SER A 170 9.09 -4.19 2.15
N LEU A 171 9.20 -3.82 0.87
CA LEU A 171 8.25 -2.94 0.18
C LEU A 171 6.87 -3.58 -0.05
N HIS A 172 6.82 -4.88 -0.30
CA HIS A 172 5.55 -5.60 -0.49
C HIS A 172 4.97 -6.20 0.80
N LEU A 173 5.60 -5.96 1.94
CA LEU A 173 5.28 -6.65 3.19
C LEU A 173 3.84 -6.37 3.67
N SER A 174 3.33 -5.15 3.47
CA SER A 174 1.95 -4.83 3.80
C SER A 174 0.94 -5.64 2.97
N ALA A 175 1.25 -5.97 1.70
CA ALA A 175 0.42 -6.85 0.87
C ALA A 175 0.40 -8.30 1.37
N VAL A 176 1.50 -8.77 1.99
CA VAL A 176 1.62 -10.13 2.55
C VAL A 176 0.98 -10.21 3.94
N ALA A 177 1.20 -9.19 4.77
CA ALA A 177 0.87 -9.19 6.18
C ALA A 177 -0.56 -8.72 6.49
N TRP A 178 -1.31 -8.19 5.55
CA TRP A 178 -2.68 -7.72 5.72
C TRP A 178 -3.64 -8.62 4.91
N ILE A 179 -4.58 -9.29 5.59
CA ILE A 179 -5.46 -10.28 4.97
C ILE A 179 -6.27 -9.64 3.82
N ALA A 180 -6.89 -8.48 4.04
CA ALA A 180 -7.65 -7.76 3.01
C ALA A 180 -6.78 -7.33 1.81
N ALA A 181 -5.47 -7.16 2.00
CA ALA A 181 -4.54 -6.82 0.92
C ALA A 181 -4.06 -8.03 0.10
N ARG A 182 -4.54 -9.25 0.38
CA ARG A 182 -4.27 -10.47 -0.42
C ARG A 182 -4.61 -10.28 -1.90
N ASN A 183 -5.53 -9.38 -2.22
CA ASN A 183 -5.86 -8.98 -3.58
C ASN A 183 -4.62 -8.62 -4.41
N GLN A 184 -3.60 -8.00 -3.79
CA GLN A 184 -2.34 -7.67 -4.45
C GLN A 184 -1.53 -8.93 -4.80
N LEU A 185 -1.49 -9.92 -3.90
CA LEU A 185 -0.76 -11.18 -4.12
C LEU A 185 -1.41 -12.01 -5.21
N VAL A 186 -2.75 -12.13 -5.19
CA VAL A 186 -3.49 -12.87 -6.22
C VAL A 186 -3.30 -12.21 -7.58
N ALA A 187 -3.45 -10.88 -7.66
CA ALA A 187 -3.23 -10.13 -8.88
C ALA A 187 -1.79 -10.28 -9.40
N ALA A 188 -0.78 -10.22 -8.53
CA ALA A 188 0.62 -10.40 -8.90
C ALA A 188 0.93 -11.82 -9.40
N CYS A 189 0.35 -12.87 -8.81
CA CYS A 189 0.47 -14.24 -9.30
C CYS A 189 -0.09 -14.37 -10.73
N CYS A 190 -1.29 -13.81 -10.97
CA CYS A 190 -1.91 -13.79 -12.29
C CYS A 190 -1.07 -12.95 -13.28
N ALA A 191 -0.52 -11.81 -12.84
CA ALA A 191 0.35 -10.96 -13.65
C ALA A 191 1.63 -11.71 -14.10
N VAL A 192 2.31 -12.39 -13.18
CA VAL A 192 3.54 -13.16 -13.49
C VAL A 192 3.23 -14.31 -14.44
N LEU A 193 2.09 -15.01 -14.26
CA LEU A 193 1.64 -16.05 -15.20
C LEU A 193 1.32 -15.46 -16.57
N CYS A 194 0.63 -14.32 -16.63
CA CYS A 194 0.33 -13.60 -17.87
C CYS A 194 1.61 -13.24 -18.62
N ILE A 195 2.57 -12.58 -17.96
CA ILE A 195 3.86 -12.15 -18.54
C ILE A 195 4.62 -13.37 -19.08
N GLY A 196 4.69 -14.46 -18.30
CA GLY A 196 5.37 -15.69 -18.70
C GLY A 196 4.72 -16.38 -19.89
N ALA A 197 3.39 -16.45 -19.91
CA ALA A 197 2.61 -17.03 -21.01
C ALA A 197 2.73 -16.15 -22.28
N PHE A 198 2.66 -14.83 -22.13
CA PHE A 198 2.83 -13.88 -23.23
C PHE A 198 4.23 -14.01 -23.85
N HIS A 199 5.29 -14.08 -23.04
CA HIS A 199 6.65 -14.29 -23.54
C HIS A 199 6.77 -15.59 -24.34
N VAL A 200 6.24 -16.71 -23.82
CA VAL A 200 6.25 -18.01 -24.55
C VAL A 200 5.48 -17.89 -25.85
N TRP A 201 4.28 -17.30 -25.84
CA TRP A 201 3.47 -17.10 -27.03
C TRP A 201 4.21 -16.29 -28.10
N ARG A 202 4.96 -15.27 -27.72
CA ARG A 202 5.71 -14.40 -28.64
C ARG A 202 7.01 -15.01 -29.16
N THR A 203 7.64 -15.89 -28.40
CA THR A 203 8.93 -16.52 -28.76
C THR A 203 8.75 -17.89 -29.41
N ARG A 204 7.70 -18.61 -29.06
CA ARG A 204 7.35 -19.93 -29.61
C ARG A 204 5.84 -19.95 -29.86
N PRO A 205 5.38 -19.57 -31.07
CA PRO A 205 3.95 -19.40 -31.36
C PRO A 205 3.13 -20.61 -30.94
N SER A 206 2.31 -20.44 -29.90
CA SER A 206 1.41 -21.43 -29.35
C SER A 206 0.11 -20.76 -28.94
N PRO A 207 -1.02 -21.03 -29.62
CA PRO A 207 -2.31 -20.42 -29.29
C PRO A 207 -2.72 -20.62 -27.83
N ARG A 208 -2.37 -21.76 -27.23
CA ARG A 208 -2.67 -22.06 -25.82
C ARG A 208 -2.04 -21.06 -24.86
N HIS A 209 -0.79 -20.65 -25.11
CA HIS A 209 -0.12 -19.66 -24.28
C HIS A 209 -0.69 -18.25 -24.50
N GLY A 210 -1.14 -17.94 -25.73
CA GLY A 210 -1.86 -16.69 -26.00
C GLY A 210 -3.16 -16.59 -25.20
N TRP A 211 -4.00 -17.62 -25.26
CA TRP A 211 -5.23 -17.70 -24.47
C TRP A 211 -4.98 -17.69 -22.96
N LEU A 212 -3.97 -18.42 -22.51
CA LEU A 212 -3.56 -18.40 -21.09
C LEU A 212 -3.15 -16.98 -20.65
N ALA A 213 -2.38 -16.26 -21.46
CA ALA A 213 -1.97 -14.90 -21.12
C ALA A 213 -3.18 -13.96 -20.99
N VAL A 214 -4.13 -14.03 -21.96
CA VAL A 214 -5.36 -13.21 -21.93
C VAL A 214 -6.23 -13.56 -20.71
N ALA A 215 -6.41 -14.85 -20.41
CA ALA A 215 -7.17 -15.30 -19.24
C ALA A 215 -6.53 -14.82 -17.94
N MET A 216 -5.20 -14.96 -17.79
CA MET A 216 -4.49 -14.52 -16.58
C MET A 216 -4.53 -13.00 -16.42
N PHE A 217 -4.51 -12.22 -17.50
CA PHE A 217 -4.71 -10.78 -17.43
C PHE A 217 -6.11 -10.42 -16.92
N GLY A 218 -7.15 -11.08 -17.46
CA GLY A 218 -8.52 -10.91 -16.96
C GLY A 218 -8.65 -11.24 -15.49
N LEU A 219 -8.07 -12.36 -15.03
CA LEU A 219 -8.04 -12.75 -13.62
C LEU A 219 -7.26 -11.77 -12.75
N ALA A 220 -6.17 -11.17 -13.26
CA ALA A 220 -5.45 -10.12 -12.53
C ALA A 220 -6.33 -8.89 -12.29
N LEU A 221 -7.10 -8.44 -13.29
CA LEU A 221 -8.07 -7.34 -13.17
C LEU A 221 -9.23 -7.67 -12.22
N MET A 222 -9.69 -8.92 -12.22
CA MET A 222 -10.75 -9.41 -11.32
C MET A 222 -10.25 -9.62 -9.87
N SER A 223 -8.94 -9.56 -9.65
CA SER A 223 -8.34 -9.67 -8.32
C SER A 223 -8.13 -8.31 -7.68
N ALA A 224 -7.62 -7.35 -8.44
CA ALA A 224 -7.35 -5.98 -7.99
C ALA A 224 -7.15 -5.05 -9.19
N GLU A 225 -7.43 -3.76 -9.02
CA GLU A 225 -7.13 -2.70 -9.98
C GLU A 225 -5.63 -2.64 -10.32
N ALA A 226 -4.77 -3.09 -9.38
CA ALA A 226 -3.34 -3.26 -9.58
C ALA A 226 -2.98 -4.25 -10.71
N GLY A 227 -3.92 -5.11 -11.12
CA GLY A 227 -3.77 -5.96 -12.31
C GLY A 227 -3.49 -5.18 -13.60
N LEU A 228 -3.90 -3.90 -13.68
CA LEU A 228 -3.56 -2.99 -14.79
C LEU A 228 -2.04 -2.84 -14.99
N ALA A 229 -1.24 -2.95 -13.94
CA ALA A 229 0.21 -2.90 -14.01
C ALA A 229 0.81 -3.94 -14.98
N THR A 230 0.13 -5.08 -15.17
CA THR A 230 0.53 -6.14 -16.10
C THR A 230 0.66 -5.62 -17.53
N LEU A 231 -0.22 -4.71 -17.95
CA LEU A 231 -0.18 -4.14 -19.29
C LEU A 231 1.14 -3.39 -19.56
N GLY A 232 1.70 -2.75 -18.53
CA GLY A 232 3.03 -2.10 -18.62
C GLY A 232 4.12 -3.07 -19.06
N TYR A 233 4.12 -4.31 -18.55
CA TYR A 233 5.06 -5.34 -18.97
C TYR A 233 4.77 -5.87 -20.38
N LEU A 234 3.50 -6.00 -20.76
CA LEU A 234 3.16 -6.45 -22.11
C LEU A 234 3.60 -5.42 -23.17
N VAL A 235 3.40 -4.13 -22.89
CA VAL A 235 3.90 -3.03 -23.72
C VAL A 235 5.42 -3.03 -23.78
N ALA A 236 6.09 -3.15 -22.64
CA ALA A 236 7.56 -3.22 -22.60
C ALA A 236 8.11 -4.42 -23.38
N HIS A 237 7.43 -5.58 -23.29
CA HIS A 237 7.79 -6.76 -24.09
C HIS A 237 7.69 -6.48 -25.60
N ALA A 238 6.58 -5.88 -26.03
CA ALA A 238 6.35 -5.52 -27.42
C ALA A 238 7.39 -4.51 -27.95
N LEU A 239 7.82 -3.56 -27.10
CA LEU A 239 8.86 -2.58 -27.44
C LEU A 239 10.24 -3.22 -27.58
N VAL A 240 10.59 -4.17 -26.71
CA VAL A 240 11.96 -4.72 -26.63
C VAL A 240 12.14 -5.93 -27.54
N PHE A 241 11.17 -6.84 -27.60
CA PHE A 241 11.24 -8.11 -28.34
C PHE A 241 10.45 -8.10 -29.66
N GLY A 242 9.57 -7.12 -29.88
CA GLY A 242 8.80 -6.95 -31.10
C GLY A 242 9.58 -6.20 -32.19
N ALA A 243 10.87 -6.51 -32.40
CA ALA A 243 11.63 -5.92 -33.49
C ALA A 243 11.13 -6.47 -34.84
N PRO A 244 10.80 -5.60 -35.82
CA PRO A 244 10.36 -6.08 -37.12
C PRO A 244 11.50 -6.79 -37.86
N HIS A 245 11.22 -7.92 -38.47
CA HIS A 245 12.13 -8.67 -39.30
C HIS A 245 12.58 -7.88 -40.55
N GLN A 246 11.72 -6.94 -40.99
CA GLN A 246 12.01 -6.01 -42.09
C GLN A 246 11.72 -4.57 -41.64
N PRO A 247 12.77 -3.77 -41.31
CA PRO A 247 12.57 -2.46 -40.65
C PRO A 247 11.91 -1.37 -41.52
N HIS A 248 11.73 -1.60 -42.81
CA HIS A 248 11.19 -0.60 -43.75
C HIS A 248 9.68 -0.74 -44.06
N GLN A 249 8.98 -1.71 -43.48
CA GLN A 249 7.54 -1.87 -43.71
C GLN A 249 6.73 -1.48 -42.46
N ALA A 250 5.92 -0.41 -42.54
CA ALA A 250 5.03 0.03 -41.46
C ALA A 250 4.04 -1.06 -41.03
N SER A 251 3.62 -1.93 -41.96
CA SER A 251 2.78 -3.10 -41.68
C SER A 251 3.42 -4.12 -40.74
N SER A 252 4.75 -4.23 -40.70
CA SER A 252 5.46 -5.15 -39.82
C SER A 252 5.49 -4.65 -38.38
N VAL A 253 5.63 -3.34 -38.15
CA VAL A 253 5.59 -2.73 -36.81
C VAL A 253 4.24 -2.96 -36.16
N TRP A 254 3.15 -2.75 -36.89
CA TRP A 254 1.78 -3.01 -36.41
C TRP A 254 1.60 -4.48 -35.99
N ARG A 255 1.93 -5.41 -36.88
CA ARG A 255 1.74 -6.84 -36.64
C ARG A 255 2.59 -7.39 -35.50
N GLU A 256 3.81 -6.89 -35.32
CA GLU A 256 4.75 -7.42 -34.35
C GLU A 256 4.66 -6.75 -32.97
N ARG A 257 4.28 -5.47 -32.90
CA ARG A 257 4.24 -4.72 -31.64
C ARG A 257 2.83 -4.45 -31.15
N VAL A 258 1.92 -4.04 -32.00
CA VAL A 258 0.59 -3.56 -31.60
C VAL A 258 -0.44 -4.67 -31.60
N ALA A 259 -0.55 -5.44 -32.67
CA ALA A 259 -1.58 -6.47 -32.80
C ALA A 259 -1.60 -7.50 -31.65
N PRO A 260 -0.48 -7.94 -31.10
CA PRO A 260 -0.48 -8.85 -29.94
C PRO A 260 -1.02 -8.24 -28.67
N LEU A 261 -1.08 -6.91 -28.56
CA LEU A 261 -1.63 -6.21 -27.39
C LEU A 261 -3.14 -6.03 -27.46
N LEU A 262 -3.75 -6.13 -28.66
CA LEU A 262 -5.18 -5.87 -28.87
C LEU A 262 -6.12 -6.71 -27.96
N PRO A 263 -5.92 -8.03 -27.76
CA PRO A 263 -6.78 -8.79 -26.88
C PRO A 263 -6.74 -8.27 -25.43
N PHE A 264 -5.59 -7.82 -24.95
CA PHE A 264 -5.43 -7.29 -23.60
C PHE A 264 -6.06 -5.90 -23.46
N LEU A 265 -5.90 -5.05 -24.47
CA LEU A 265 -6.57 -3.74 -24.52
C LEU A 265 -8.09 -3.92 -24.56
N LEU A 266 -8.61 -4.89 -25.33
CA LEU A 266 -10.02 -5.20 -25.37
C LEU A 266 -10.54 -5.65 -24.00
N ILE A 267 -9.86 -6.58 -23.33
CA ILE A 267 -10.23 -7.03 -21.97
C ILE A 267 -10.20 -5.86 -20.99
N MET A 268 -9.18 -4.99 -21.05
CA MET A 268 -9.09 -3.80 -20.20
C MET A 268 -10.28 -2.85 -20.44
N VAL A 269 -10.66 -2.62 -21.70
CA VAL A 269 -11.81 -1.75 -22.05
C VAL A 269 -13.11 -2.38 -21.54
N ILE A 270 -13.34 -3.67 -21.79
CA ILE A 270 -14.52 -4.39 -21.30
C ILE A 270 -14.60 -4.30 -19.78
N TRP A 271 -13.49 -4.59 -19.09
CA TRP A 271 -13.42 -4.48 -17.61
C TRP A 271 -13.73 -3.05 -17.15
N ARG A 272 -13.15 -2.03 -17.78
CA ARG A 272 -13.40 -0.62 -17.40
C ARG A 272 -14.85 -0.20 -17.64
N VAL A 273 -15.45 -0.61 -18.76
CA VAL A 273 -16.87 -0.33 -19.06
C VAL A 273 -17.76 -1.00 -18.02
N ALA A 274 -17.54 -2.29 -17.75
CA ALA A 274 -18.27 -3.02 -16.72
C ALA A 274 -18.09 -2.40 -15.32
N TYR A 275 -16.85 -2.04 -14.95
CA TYR A 275 -16.50 -1.40 -13.69
C TYR A 275 -17.29 -0.10 -13.49
N ASN A 276 -17.37 0.75 -14.51
CA ASN A 276 -18.13 1.99 -14.48
C ASN A 276 -19.65 1.76 -14.47
N ALA A 277 -20.15 0.85 -15.32
CA ALA A 277 -21.57 0.54 -15.42
C ALA A 277 -22.15 -0.04 -14.12
N LEU A 278 -21.34 -0.79 -13.38
CA LEU A 278 -21.69 -1.36 -12.08
C LEU A 278 -21.49 -0.36 -10.91
N GLY A 279 -21.05 0.87 -11.18
CA GLY A 279 -20.91 1.94 -10.19
C GLY A 279 -19.63 1.87 -9.33
N TYR A 280 -18.67 1.03 -9.70
CA TYR A 280 -17.39 0.94 -8.98
C TYR A 280 -16.50 2.17 -9.18
N GLY A 281 -15.55 2.37 -8.28
CA GLY A 281 -14.58 3.43 -8.28
C GLY A 281 -14.55 4.23 -7.00
N SER A 282 -13.71 5.25 -6.97
CA SER A 282 -13.60 6.19 -5.86
C SER A 282 -13.91 7.60 -6.34
N SER A 283 -14.68 8.35 -5.54
CA SER A 283 -14.98 9.76 -5.79
C SER A 283 -15.18 10.51 -4.48
N GLY A 284 -14.93 11.82 -4.48
CA GLY A 284 -15.06 12.66 -3.29
C GLY A 284 -13.87 12.64 -2.35
N SER A 285 -12.96 11.68 -2.53
CA SER A 285 -11.72 11.52 -1.76
C SER A 285 -10.57 12.27 -2.44
N GLY A 286 -9.67 12.89 -1.67
CA GLY A 286 -8.41 13.42 -2.18
C GLY A 286 -7.32 12.35 -2.34
N PHE A 287 -7.59 11.13 -1.86
CA PHE A 287 -6.64 10.01 -1.87
C PHE A 287 -6.52 9.36 -3.26
N TYR A 288 -7.65 9.22 -3.98
CA TYR A 288 -7.71 8.61 -5.30
C TYR A 288 -8.07 9.62 -6.38
N ILE A 289 -7.41 9.55 -7.52
CA ILE A 289 -7.71 10.35 -8.71
C ILE A 289 -7.97 9.38 -9.86
N ASP A 290 -9.17 9.46 -10.44
CA ASP A 290 -9.49 8.68 -11.63
C ASP A 290 -8.89 9.34 -12.87
N PRO A 291 -7.97 8.67 -13.59
CA PRO A 291 -7.34 9.23 -14.79
C PRO A 291 -8.33 9.60 -15.90
N ALA A 292 -9.51 8.96 -15.93
CA ALA A 292 -10.52 9.24 -16.95
C ALA A 292 -11.33 10.51 -16.63
N SER A 293 -11.52 10.82 -15.34
CA SER A 293 -12.28 12.01 -14.92
C SER A 293 -11.41 13.26 -14.76
N ASP A 294 -10.14 13.11 -14.38
CA ASP A 294 -9.19 14.22 -14.20
C ASP A 294 -7.79 13.86 -14.74
N PRO A 295 -7.62 13.81 -16.07
CA PRO A 295 -6.35 13.41 -16.69
C PRO A 295 -5.22 14.42 -16.43
N VAL A 296 -5.51 15.69 -16.28
CA VAL A 296 -4.51 16.74 -16.05
C VAL A 296 -3.91 16.59 -14.64
N ARG A 297 -4.75 16.46 -13.64
CA ARG A 297 -4.31 16.22 -12.25
C ARG A 297 -3.58 14.89 -12.11
N PHE A 298 -4.04 13.86 -12.82
CA PHE A 298 -3.34 12.58 -12.86
C PHE A 298 -1.94 12.71 -13.47
N ALA A 299 -1.79 13.44 -14.58
CA ALA A 299 -0.48 13.72 -15.19
C ALA A 299 0.45 14.48 -14.22
N GLY A 300 -0.06 15.48 -13.50
CA GLY A 300 0.68 16.18 -12.45
C GLY A 300 1.11 15.24 -11.33
N ASN A 301 0.25 14.31 -10.92
CA ASN A 301 0.59 13.29 -9.92
C ASN A 301 1.67 12.33 -10.38
N ILE A 302 1.71 11.95 -11.66
CA ILE A 302 2.80 11.13 -12.20
C ILE A 302 4.14 11.83 -11.99
N MET A 303 4.22 13.15 -12.23
CA MET A 303 5.48 13.91 -12.07
C MET A 303 5.99 13.92 -10.63
N LEU A 304 5.11 13.88 -9.64
CA LEU A 304 5.47 13.87 -8.22
C LEU A 304 5.64 12.44 -7.66
N ARG A 305 4.69 11.57 -7.97
CA ARG A 305 4.58 10.24 -7.33
C ARG A 305 5.49 9.20 -7.97
N LEU A 306 5.64 9.22 -9.31
CA LEU A 306 6.46 8.21 -10.00
C LEU A 306 7.94 8.25 -9.59
N PRO A 307 8.64 9.41 -9.54
CA PRO A 307 10.02 9.45 -9.03
C PRO A 307 10.13 8.95 -7.58
N THR A 308 9.15 9.28 -6.73
CA THR A 308 9.10 8.85 -5.33
C THR A 308 8.94 7.32 -5.20
N LEU A 309 8.01 6.72 -5.97
CA LEU A 309 7.81 5.27 -5.99
C LEU A 309 9.04 4.54 -6.54
N LEU A 310 9.69 5.10 -7.55
CA LEU A 310 10.95 4.56 -8.09
C LEU A 310 12.11 4.69 -7.09
N LEU A 311 12.17 5.79 -6.34
CA LEU A 311 13.18 5.97 -5.28
C LEU A 311 13.01 4.89 -4.19
N ALA A 312 11.77 4.60 -3.81
CA ALA A 312 11.45 3.51 -2.88
C ALA A 312 11.94 2.15 -3.40
N GLN A 313 11.71 1.85 -4.67
CA GLN A 313 12.17 0.61 -5.32
C GLN A 313 13.69 0.43 -5.29
N VAL A 314 14.45 1.51 -5.44
CA VAL A 314 15.93 1.46 -5.56
C VAL A 314 16.62 1.60 -4.20
N PHE A 315 16.11 2.43 -3.31
CA PHE A 315 16.78 2.79 -2.06
C PHE A 315 16.01 2.36 -0.79
N GLY A 316 14.84 1.75 -0.91
CA GLY A 316 14.06 1.33 0.24
C GLY A 316 13.52 2.47 1.11
N VAL A 317 13.47 3.69 0.58
CA VAL A 317 12.88 4.83 1.29
C VAL A 317 11.37 4.68 1.29
N PRO A 318 10.67 4.72 2.45
CA PRO A 318 9.22 4.56 2.48
C PRO A 318 8.52 5.55 1.54
N SER A 319 7.71 5.04 0.62
CA SER A 319 7.05 5.89 -0.40
C SER A 319 6.04 6.86 0.21
N ALA A 320 5.46 6.52 1.37
CA ALA A 320 4.55 7.37 2.13
C ALA A 320 5.22 8.67 2.64
N THR A 321 6.55 8.78 2.62
CA THR A 321 7.28 10.00 2.98
C THR A 321 6.79 11.23 2.21
N LEU A 322 6.42 11.04 0.92
CA LEU A 322 5.87 12.13 0.11
C LEU A 322 4.61 12.75 0.73
N ASN A 323 3.73 11.92 1.29
CA ASN A 323 2.44 12.36 1.82
C ASN A 323 2.58 13.20 3.11
N LEU A 324 3.75 13.16 3.77
CA LEU A 324 4.04 13.92 4.98
C LEU A 324 4.59 15.32 4.69
N LEU A 325 4.93 15.60 3.43
CA LEU A 325 5.59 16.84 3.02
C LEU A 325 4.57 17.90 2.57
N ALA A 326 4.88 19.18 2.82
CA ALA A 326 4.12 20.28 2.24
C ALA A 326 4.30 20.34 0.69
N PRO A 327 3.37 20.92 -0.08
CA PRO A 327 3.41 20.87 -1.54
C PRO A 327 4.73 21.32 -2.19
N ALA A 328 5.35 22.40 -1.69
CA ALA A 328 6.65 22.86 -2.17
C ALA A 328 7.78 21.86 -1.86
N GLN A 329 7.72 21.21 -0.70
CA GLN A 329 8.67 20.17 -0.31
C GLN A 329 8.46 18.88 -1.13
N GLN A 330 7.23 18.55 -1.50
CA GLN A 330 6.93 17.41 -2.39
C GLN A 330 7.60 17.58 -3.75
N ALA A 331 7.53 18.77 -4.34
CA ALA A 331 8.19 19.05 -5.62
C ALA A 331 9.71 18.93 -5.52
N LEU A 332 10.31 19.47 -4.45
CA LEU A 332 11.75 19.36 -4.19
C LEU A 332 12.16 17.90 -3.99
N TYR A 333 11.40 17.14 -3.20
CA TYR A 333 11.66 15.72 -2.96
C TYR A 333 11.57 14.88 -4.23
N ALA A 334 10.55 15.09 -5.06
CA ALA A 334 10.40 14.39 -6.34
C ALA A 334 11.53 14.75 -7.32
N THR A 335 11.99 16.00 -7.33
CA THR A 335 13.13 16.44 -8.13
C THR A 335 14.43 15.77 -7.67
N ALA A 336 14.68 15.74 -6.36
CA ALA A 336 15.85 15.06 -5.79
C ALA A 336 15.81 13.55 -6.09
N ALA A 337 14.63 12.92 -5.99
CA ALA A 337 14.43 11.53 -6.37
C ALA A 337 14.75 11.29 -7.85
N ALA A 338 14.28 12.15 -8.75
CA ALA A 338 14.57 12.04 -10.20
C ALA A 338 16.07 12.16 -10.50
N VAL A 339 16.80 13.05 -9.82
CA VAL A 339 18.25 13.19 -9.95
C VAL A 339 18.96 11.93 -9.45
N ALA A 340 18.58 11.40 -8.28
CA ALA A 340 19.17 10.16 -7.76
C ALA A 340 18.93 8.97 -8.70
N LEU A 341 17.73 8.86 -9.26
CA LEU A 341 17.40 7.82 -10.25
C LEU A 341 18.17 7.98 -11.56
N ALA A 342 18.41 9.21 -12.02
CA ALA A 342 19.26 9.47 -13.19
C ALA A 342 20.70 9.01 -12.95
N LEU A 343 21.23 9.21 -11.74
CA LEU A 343 22.55 8.68 -11.35
C LEU A 343 22.57 7.15 -11.35
N CYS A 344 21.51 6.51 -10.80
CA CYS A 344 21.39 5.05 -10.82
C CYS A 344 21.31 4.51 -12.26
N TRP A 345 20.52 5.17 -13.12
CA TRP A 345 20.43 4.82 -14.53
C TRP A 345 21.80 4.95 -15.25
N TRP A 346 22.54 6.02 -14.96
CA TRP A 346 23.88 6.25 -15.51
C TRP A 346 24.86 5.17 -15.05
N VAL A 347 24.84 4.79 -13.75
CA VAL A 347 25.67 3.69 -13.23
C VAL A 347 25.27 2.37 -13.90
N ALA A 348 24.00 2.05 -14.00
CA ALA A 348 23.52 0.84 -14.69
C ALA A 348 23.97 0.81 -16.17
N ARG A 349 24.05 1.97 -16.82
CA ARG A 349 24.58 2.11 -18.19
C ARG A 349 26.10 1.81 -18.27
N ILE A 350 26.89 2.34 -17.34
CA ILE A 350 28.33 2.08 -17.25
C ILE A 350 28.60 0.58 -17.08
N TYR A 351 27.86 -0.09 -16.23
CA TYR A 351 27.96 -1.54 -16.01
C TYR A 351 27.26 -2.37 -17.08
N GLY A 352 26.79 -1.75 -18.17
CA GLY A 352 26.19 -2.42 -19.32
C GLY A 352 24.90 -3.18 -19.04
N VAL A 353 24.18 -2.84 -17.97
CA VAL A 353 22.89 -3.48 -17.61
C VAL A 353 21.92 -3.40 -18.79
N TRP A 354 21.83 -2.25 -19.43
CA TRP A 354 20.90 -1.96 -20.53
C TRP A 354 21.27 -2.66 -21.86
N ALA A 355 22.43 -3.32 -21.97
CA ALA A 355 22.76 -4.17 -23.11
C ALA A 355 21.88 -5.44 -23.14
N SER A 356 21.37 -5.88 -21.99
CA SER A 356 20.48 -7.05 -21.89
C SER A 356 19.06 -6.69 -22.32
N PRO A 357 18.45 -7.39 -23.31
CA PRO A 357 17.06 -7.22 -23.67
C PRO A 357 16.12 -7.50 -22.49
N VAL A 358 16.44 -8.51 -21.67
CA VAL A 358 15.64 -8.85 -20.48
C VAL A 358 15.65 -7.71 -19.46
N ALA A 359 16.82 -7.07 -19.23
CA ALA A 359 16.91 -5.93 -18.33
C ALA A 359 16.11 -4.72 -18.85
N ARG A 360 16.17 -4.44 -20.16
CA ARG A 360 15.34 -3.39 -20.77
C ARG A 360 13.85 -3.69 -20.63
N PHE A 361 13.44 -4.91 -20.94
CA PHE A 361 12.06 -5.36 -20.84
C PHE A 361 11.52 -5.21 -19.40
N LEU A 362 12.20 -5.80 -18.43
CA LEU A 362 11.75 -5.80 -17.03
C LEU A 362 11.86 -4.40 -16.41
N GLY A 363 12.87 -3.61 -16.79
CA GLY A 363 13.03 -2.23 -16.32
C GLY A 363 11.92 -1.30 -16.82
N ILE A 364 11.69 -1.29 -18.14
CA ILE A 364 10.60 -0.50 -18.74
C ILE A 364 9.25 -0.97 -18.19
N GLY A 365 9.05 -2.30 -18.10
CA GLY A 365 7.82 -2.89 -17.54
C GLY A 365 7.57 -2.47 -16.11
N GLY A 366 8.60 -2.49 -15.25
CA GLY A 366 8.51 -2.05 -13.86
C GLY A 366 8.15 -0.57 -13.71
N VAL A 367 8.74 0.30 -14.56
CA VAL A 367 8.38 1.73 -14.58
C VAL A 367 6.94 1.94 -15.05
N LEU A 368 6.54 1.30 -16.16
CA LEU A 368 5.16 1.41 -16.67
C LEU A 368 4.13 0.81 -15.72
N ALA A 369 4.48 -0.22 -14.95
CA ALA A 369 3.62 -0.80 -13.92
C ALA A 369 3.27 0.18 -12.79
N LEU A 370 4.12 1.19 -12.52
CA LEU A 370 3.86 2.21 -11.52
C LEU A 370 2.96 3.35 -12.01
N VAL A 371 2.80 3.53 -13.32
CA VAL A 371 1.97 4.62 -13.86
C VAL A 371 0.53 4.57 -13.34
N PRO A 372 -0.22 3.46 -13.42
CA PRO A 372 -1.56 3.40 -12.84
C PRO A 372 -1.56 3.55 -11.30
N MET A 373 -0.45 3.22 -10.62
CA MET A 373 -0.33 3.36 -9.17
C MET A 373 -0.26 4.84 -8.73
N CYS A 374 0.13 5.75 -9.62
CA CYS A 374 0.11 7.20 -9.36
C CYS A 374 -1.32 7.78 -9.23
N ALA A 375 -2.37 7.00 -9.48
CA ALA A 375 -3.76 7.35 -9.25
C ALA A 375 -4.13 7.44 -7.76
N SER A 376 -3.36 6.83 -6.85
CA SER A 376 -3.57 6.90 -5.40
C SER A 376 -2.38 7.54 -4.70
N GLU A 377 -2.55 7.91 -3.42
CA GLU A 377 -1.42 8.33 -2.59
C GLU A 377 -0.36 7.25 -2.50
N THR A 378 0.90 7.69 -2.35
CA THR A 378 2.05 6.78 -2.36
C THR A 378 2.09 5.93 -1.10
N THR A 379 2.07 4.61 -1.31
CA THR A 379 2.24 3.60 -0.25
C THR A 379 3.04 2.43 -0.80
N ASP A 380 3.83 1.78 0.05
CA ASP A 380 4.75 0.72 -0.39
C ASP A 380 4.03 -0.50 -1.00
N ARG A 381 2.78 -0.79 -0.58
CA ARG A 381 1.97 -1.87 -1.17
C ARG A 381 1.75 -1.75 -2.68
N LEU A 382 1.87 -0.54 -3.24
CA LEU A 382 1.70 -0.28 -4.68
C LEU A 382 2.91 -0.77 -5.49
N LEU A 383 4.02 -1.09 -4.83
CA LEU A 383 5.30 -1.40 -5.44
C LEU A 383 5.43 -2.86 -5.88
N LEU A 384 4.59 -3.77 -5.36
CA LEU A 384 4.70 -5.21 -5.57
C LEU A 384 4.84 -5.61 -7.06
N ASN A 385 4.01 -5.03 -7.95
CA ASN A 385 4.09 -5.33 -9.37
C ASN A 385 5.36 -4.76 -10.04
N ALA A 386 5.89 -3.64 -9.55
CA ALA A 386 7.13 -3.07 -10.06
C ALA A 386 8.35 -3.88 -9.61
N GLU A 387 8.31 -4.48 -8.41
CA GLU A 387 9.38 -5.32 -7.89
C GLU A 387 9.69 -6.52 -8.79
N ILE A 388 8.71 -7.02 -9.58
CA ILE A 388 8.93 -8.04 -10.60
C ILE A 388 10.08 -7.63 -11.55
N GLY A 389 10.12 -6.36 -11.95
CA GLY A 389 11.16 -5.82 -12.83
C GLY A 389 12.41 -5.39 -12.08
N PHE A 390 12.24 -4.67 -10.98
CA PHE A 390 13.36 -4.06 -10.24
C PHE A 390 14.23 -5.08 -9.51
N SER A 391 13.67 -6.16 -8.97
CA SER A 391 14.47 -7.25 -8.40
C SER A 391 15.42 -7.87 -9.42
N TRP A 392 14.99 -7.99 -10.68
CA TRP A 392 15.86 -8.44 -11.76
C TRP A 392 16.92 -7.41 -12.13
N LEU A 393 16.56 -6.12 -12.23
CA LEU A 393 17.53 -5.05 -12.54
C LEU A 393 18.66 -4.98 -11.50
N LEU A 394 18.30 -5.06 -10.22
CA LEU A 394 19.26 -5.07 -9.12
C LEU A 394 20.14 -6.32 -9.17
N ALA A 395 19.57 -7.50 -9.42
CA ALA A 395 20.33 -8.73 -9.58
C ALA A 395 21.32 -8.64 -10.75
N MET A 396 20.91 -8.06 -11.87
CA MET A 396 21.77 -7.84 -13.01
C MET A 396 22.89 -6.86 -12.68
N LEU A 397 22.59 -5.74 -12.01
CA LEU A 397 23.58 -4.76 -11.57
C LEU A 397 24.60 -5.38 -10.61
N PHE A 398 24.14 -6.16 -9.62
CA PHE A 398 25.02 -6.84 -8.66
C PHE A 398 25.89 -7.90 -9.35
N ALA A 399 25.32 -8.72 -10.23
CA ALA A 399 26.06 -9.71 -10.99
C ALA A 399 27.14 -9.06 -11.88
N ARG A 400 26.85 -7.91 -12.49
CA ARG A 400 27.81 -7.16 -13.30
C ARG A 400 28.89 -6.50 -12.46
N ALA A 401 28.55 -5.97 -11.28
CA ALA A 401 29.51 -5.36 -10.36
C ALA A 401 30.47 -6.38 -9.74
N LEU A 402 29.98 -7.59 -9.45
CA LEU A 402 30.81 -8.70 -8.92
C LEU A 402 31.62 -9.41 -10.02
N GLY A 403 31.12 -9.42 -11.26
CA GLY A 403 31.83 -9.94 -12.41
C GLY A 403 32.92 -8.97 -12.90
N GLN A 404 33.98 -9.49 -13.56
CA GLN A 404 35.13 -8.70 -14.01
C GLN A 404 34.84 -7.73 -15.19
N HIS A 405 33.65 -7.20 -15.31
CA HIS A 405 33.34 -6.12 -16.23
C HIS A 405 33.87 -4.80 -15.64
N ARG A 406 35.18 -4.58 -15.75
CA ARG A 406 35.78 -3.30 -15.33
C ARG A 406 35.32 -2.19 -16.29
N PRO A 407 34.75 -1.08 -15.79
CA PRO A 407 34.53 0.11 -16.59
C PRO A 407 35.86 0.58 -17.19
N ARG A 408 35.84 1.04 -18.44
CA ARG A 408 37.03 1.41 -19.19
C ARG A 408 37.80 2.63 -18.67
N ARG A 409 37.30 3.37 -17.66
CA ARG A 409 37.95 4.56 -17.07
C ARG A 409 38.09 4.45 -15.55
N SER A 410 39.27 4.72 -15.00
CA SER A 410 39.61 4.52 -13.60
C SER A 410 38.93 5.49 -12.62
N TRP A 411 38.58 6.70 -13.04
CA TRP A 411 37.94 7.71 -12.17
C TRP A 411 36.43 7.59 -12.07
N ASP A 412 35.77 6.83 -12.98
CA ASP A 412 34.32 6.57 -12.94
C ASP A 412 33.93 5.49 -11.88
N THR A 413 34.92 4.85 -11.28
CA THR A 413 34.68 3.61 -10.52
C THR A 413 34.28 3.80 -9.06
N LEU A 414 34.82 4.80 -8.35
CA LEU A 414 34.63 4.93 -6.92
C LEU A 414 33.22 5.38 -6.54
N PRO A 415 32.66 6.47 -7.10
CA PRO A 415 31.27 6.86 -6.79
C PRO A 415 30.25 5.78 -7.18
N ALA A 416 30.48 5.12 -8.35
CA ALA A 416 29.61 4.03 -8.78
C ALA A 416 29.67 2.82 -7.84
N LYS A 417 30.85 2.46 -7.33
CA LYS A 417 31.01 1.39 -6.34
C LYS A 417 30.35 1.73 -5.00
N ILE A 418 30.49 2.97 -4.54
CA ILE A 418 29.83 3.45 -3.32
C ILE A 418 28.30 3.35 -3.48
N LEU A 419 27.75 3.84 -4.61
CA LEU A 419 26.32 3.77 -4.87
C LEU A 419 25.81 2.32 -4.94
N ILE A 420 26.50 1.43 -5.65
CA ILE A 420 26.17 0.01 -5.71
C ILE A 420 26.27 -0.62 -4.31
N GLY A 421 27.33 -0.31 -3.57
CA GLY A 421 27.52 -0.79 -2.20
C GLY A 421 26.36 -0.38 -1.27
N LEU A 422 25.91 0.88 -1.39
CA LEU A 422 24.74 1.37 -0.67
C LEU A 422 23.47 0.60 -1.06
N ILE A 423 23.21 0.41 -2.35
CA ILE A 423 22.03 -0.33 -2.83
C ILE A 423 22.09 -1.80 -2.34
N VAL A 424 23.25 -2.45 -2.43
CA VAL A 424 23.45 -3.82 -1.91
C VAL A 424 23.18 -3.88 -0.41
N PHE A 425 23.73 -2.94 0.36
CA PHE A 425 23.52 -2.86 1.80
C PHE A 425 22.03 -2.68 2.15
N VAL A 426 21.33 -1.78 1.45
CA VAL A 426 19.89 -1.57 1.68
C VAL A 426 19.12 -2.85 1.39
N HIS A 427 19.30 -3.48 0.23
CA HIS A 427 18.47 -4.63 -0.18
C HIS A 427 18.84 -5.95 0.50
N LEU A 428 20.09 -6.16 0.91
CA LEU A 428 20.54 -7.43 1.50
C LEU A 428 20.78 -7.37 3.01
N VAL A 429 20.72 -6.17 3.62
CA VAL A 429 20.90 -6.00 5.08
C VAL A 429 19.71 -5.26 5.69
N VAL A 430 19.43 -4.02 5.23
CA VAL A 430 18.41 -3.17 5.86
C VAL A 430 17.01 -3.73 5.64
N MET A 431 16.64 -4.00 4.40
CA MET A 431 15.27 -4.47 4.08
C MET A 431 14.94 -5.84 4.70
N PRO A 432 15.80 -6.89 4.68
CA PRO A 432 15.48 -8.14 5.37
C PRO A 432 15.27 -7.95 6.88
N ILE A 433 16.08 -7.08 7.53
CA ILE A 433 15.89 -6.74 8.95
C ILE A 433 14.53 -6.06 9.15
N GLN A 434 14.18 -5.08 8.30
CA GLN A 434 12.87 -4.44 8.33
C GLN A 434 11.73 -5.45 8.13
N THR A 435 11.88 -6.40 7.19
CA THR A 435 10.89 -7.44 6.91
C THR A 435 10.60 -8.27 8.15
N VAL A 436 11.64 -8.80 8.79
CA VAL A 436 11.50 -9.64 9.99
C VAL A 436 10.97 -8.81 11.17
N ALA A 437 11.50 -7.61 11.37
CA ALA A 437 11.07 -6.71 12.46
C ALA A 437 9.59 -6.32 12.29
N TYR A 438 9.16 -5.92 11.11
CA TYR A 438 7.76 -5.59 10.86
C TYR A 438 6.85 -6.80 11.08
N ALA A 439 7.22 -7.98 10.57
CA ALA A 439 6.42 -9.19 10.74
C ALA A 439 6.27 -9.58 12.22
N ALA A 440 7.33 -9.40 13.01
CA ALA A 440 7.33 -9.73 14.44
C ALA A 440 6.58 -8.69 15.29
N LEU A 441 6.70 -7.39 14.95
CA LEU A 441 6.16 -6.29 15.76
C LEU A 441 4.77 -5.82 15.34
N ARG A 442 4.21 -6.36 14.23
CA ARG A 442 2.94 -5.86 13.67
C ARG A 442 1.77 -5.95 14.65
N LYS A 443 1.72 -6.99 15.47
CA LYS A 443 0.62 -7.22 16.42
C LYS A 443 0.44 -6.07 17.42
N PRO A 444 1.49 -5.55 18.07
CA PRO A 444 1.36 -4.47 19.04
C PRO A 444 0.88 -3.14 18.43
N LEU A 445 1.20 -2.90 17.15
CA LEU A 445 0.93 -1.62 16.49
C LEU A 445 -0.53 -1.40 16.13
N LEU A 446 -1.32 -2.46 16.01
CA LEU A 446 -2.66 -2.43 15.44
C LEU A 446 -3.70 -3.13 16.32
N THR A 447 -3.38 -3.48 17.55
CA THR A 447 -4.37 -4.06 18.47
C THR A 447 -5.35 -2.98 18.94
N PRO A 448 -6.65 -3.20 18.75
CA PRO A 448 -7.70 -2.23 19.10
C PRO A 448 -7.77 -1.88 20.58
N THR A 449 -7.39 -2.81 21.45
CA THR A 449 -7.41 -2.64 22.91
C THR A 449 -6.53 -1.49 23.40
N SER A 450 -5.46 -1.14 22.69
CA SER A 450 -4.62 0.01 23.02
C SER A 450 -5.24 1.35 22.60
N VAL A 451 -6.25 1.32 21.74
CA VAL A 451 -6.82 2.52 21.11
C VAL A 451 -8.22 2.83 21.65
N LEU A 452 -8.96 1.85 22.23
CA LEU A 452 -10.41 1.95 22.25
C LEU A 452 -11.12 1.41 23.50
N ASP A 453 -10.50 1.44 24.68
CA ASP A 453 -11.11 0.96 25.93
C ASP A 453 -11.72 2.03 26.87
N PRO A 454 -12.35 3.12 26.36
CA PRO A 454 -12.89 4.15 27.22
C PRO A 454 -14.34 3.98 27.64
N LEU A 455 -14.98 2.83 27.37
CA LEU A 455 -16.40 2.65 27.66
C LEU A 455 -16.69 1.91 28.96
N GLU A 456 -15.68 1.43 29.67
CA GLU A 456 -15.92 0.82 30.96
C GLU A 456 -16.44 1.86 31.94
N LEU A 457 -17.65 1.61 32.45
CA LEU A 457 -18.19 2.29 33.63
C LEU A 457 -17.39 1.88 34.87
N PRO A 458 -17.40 2.68 35.94
CA PRO A 458 -16.73 2.33 37.21
C PRO A 458 -17.18 0.97 37.79
N ASP A 459 -18.34 0.46 37.37
CA ASP A 459 -18.89 -0.86 37.76
C ASP A 459 -18.53 -1.99 36.75
N GLY A 460 -17.64 -1.73 35.79
CA GLY A 460 -17.24 -2.71 34.77
C GLY A 460 -18.23 -2.96 33.64
N ARG A 461 -19.42 -2.30 33.67
CA ARG A 461 -20.38 -2.39 32.57
C ARG A 461 -20.04 -1.44 31.43
N GLN A 462 -20.48 -1.78 30.22
CA GLN A 462 -20.36 -0.91 29.06
C GLN A 462 -21.64 -0.09 28.87
N ASP A 463 -21.47 1.19 28.55
CA ASP A 463 -22.57 2.16 28.38
C ASP A 463 -22.92 2.30 26.89
N PRO A 464 -24.02 1.67 26.42
CA PRO A 464 -24.46 1.78 25.02
C PRO A 464 -25.01 3.18 24.67
N ASP A 465 -25.41 3.98 25.66
CA ASP A 465 -25.95 5.33 25.43
C ASP A 465 -24.87 6.41 25.38
N ALA A 466 -23.62 6.06 25.72
CA ALA A 466 -22.51 6.99 25.70
C ALA A 466 -22.28 7.57 24.29
N ARG A 467 -22.03 8.90 24.26
CA ARG A 467 -21.61 9.63 23.07
C ARG A 467 -20.16 10.09 23.24
N LEU A 468 -19.28 9.42 22.52
CA LEU A 468 -17.84 9.68 22.64
C LEU A 468 -17.42 10.82 21.71
N VAL A 469 -16.61 11.71 22.21
CA VAL A 469 -16.00 12.82 21.45
C VAL A 469 -14.49 12.72 21.55
N LEU A 470 -13.84 12.40 20.44
CA LEU A 470 -12.40 12.36 20.31
C LEU A 470 -11.93 13.73 19.82
N LEU A 471 -11.28 14.49 20.68
CA LEU A 471 -10.93 15.89 20.39
C LEU A 471 -9.91 16.02 19.25
N ASN A 472 -8.82 15.24 19.32
CA ASN A 472 -7.79 15.20 18.27
C ASN A 472 -7.15 13.80 18.22
N PRO A 473 -7.84 12.80 17.65
CA PRO A 473 -7.26 11.47 17.51
C PRO A 473 -6.14 11.46 16.46
N PRO A 474 -5.13 10.59 16.58
CA PRO A 474 -4.01 10.51 15.65
C PRO A 474 -4.42 10.02 14.26
N LEU A 475 -5.50 9.24 14.17
CA LEU A 475 -6.07 8.71 12.93
C LEU A 475 -7.60 8.71 13.05
N ALA A 476 -8.23 9.81 12.64
CA ALA A 476 -9.69 9.94 12.71
C ALA A 476 -10.43 8.89 11.86
N ALA A 477 -9.82 8.42 10.77
CA ALA A 477 -10.38 7.36 9.94
C ALA A 477 -10.61 6.02 10.68
N LEU A 478 -9.98 5.81 11.85
CA LEU A 478 -10.21 4.61 12.66
C LEU A 478 -11.64 4.54 13.22
N THR A 479 -12.36 5.66 13.32
CA THR A 479 -13.77 5.66 13.75
C THR A 479 -14.64 4.80 12.83
N PHE A 480 -14.28 4.68 11.55
CA PHE A 480 -14.98 3.85 10.57
C PHE A 480 -14.91 2.35 10.89
N TYR A 481 -13.81 1.90 11.44
CA TYR A 481 -13.59 0.49 11.77
C TYR A 481 -14.09 0.12 13.18
N TYR A 482 -14.23 1.10 14.04
CA TYR A 482 -14.48 0.93 15.46
C TYR A 482 -15.67 0.04 15.79
N PRO A 483 -16.88 0.22 15.22
CA PRO A 483 -18.01 -0.62 15.53
C PRO A 483 -17.79 -2.09 15.18
N SER A 484 -17.14 -2.37 14.06
CA SER A 484 -16.82 -3.75 13.63
C SER A 484 -15.77 -4.41 14.51
N VAL A 485 -14.76 -3.65 14.95
CA VAL A 485 -13.73 -4.11 15.89
C VAL A 485 -14.39 -4.50 17.23
N ARG A 486 -15.23 -3.63 17.77
CA ARG A 486 -15.90 -3.89 19.06
C ARG A 486 -16.81 -5.13 18.98
N ARG A 487 -17.60 -5.25 17.93
CA ARG A 487 -18.45 -6.44 17.72
C ARG A 487 -17.64 -7.72 17.60
N TYR A 488 -16.51 -7.69 16.87
CA TYR A 488 -15.61 -8.85 16.79
C TYR A 488 -15.12 -9.32 18.16
N HIS A 489 -14.89 -8.39 19.08
CA HIS A 489 -14.48 -8.69 20.47
C HIS A 489 -15.64 -8.90 21.44
N GLY A 490 -16.89 -8.97 20.96
CA GLY A 490 -18.08 -9.15 21.79
C GLY A 490 -18.43 -7.94 22.66
N MET A 491 -17.90 -6.75 22.31
CA MET A 491 -18.10 -5.51 23.08
C MET A 491 -19.30 -4.72 22.55
N VAL A 492 -19.98 -4.00 23.43
CA VAL A 492 -21.10 -3.12 23.07
C VAL A 492 -20.59 -1.85 22.41
N ASN A 493 -21.23 -1.40 21.33
CA ASN A 493 -20.92 -0.12 20.71
C ASN A 493 -21.56 1.05 21.47
N PRO A 494 -20.91 2.23 21.52
CA PRO A 494 -21.53 3.46 22.01
C PRO A 494 -22.62 3.94 21.04
N ALA A 495 -23.50 4.82 21.49
CA ALA A 495 -24.51 5.45 20.64
C ALA A 495 -23.88 6.25 19.48
N SER A 496 -22.74 6.88 19.72
CA SER A 496 -21.93 7.54 18.67
C SER A 496 -20.50 7.77 19.12
N MET A 497 -19.57 7.94 18.13
CA MET A 497 -18.18 8.28 18.41
C MET A 497 -17.65 9.24 17.35
N HIS A 498 -17.53 10.51 17.70
CA HIS A 498 -17.15 11.58 16.78
C HIS A 498 -15.72 12.04 16.98
N ALA A 499 -14.92 12.03 15.91
CA ALA A 499 -13.65 12.74 15.86
C ALA A 499 -13.89 14.20 15.46
N LEU A 500 -13.38 15.16 16.23
CA LEU A 500 -13.52 16.59 15.90
C LEU A 500 -12.38 17.10 15.00
N ALA A 501 -11.20 16.51 15.10
CA ALA A 501 -10.01 16.88 14.32
C ALA A 501 -9.18 15.65 13.95
N ASN A 502 -8.18 15.84 13.09
CA ASN A 502 -7.12 14.89 12.75
C ASN A 502 -5.83 15.68 12.48
N SER A 503 -5.30 16.29 13.54
CA SER A 503 -4.17 17.22 13.43
C SER A 503 -2.88 16.64 14.01
N PHE A 504 -1.79 16.76 13.25
CA PHE A 504 -0.43 16.50 13.74
C PHE A 504 0.24 17.75 14.32
N HIS A 505 -0.56 18.75 14.70
CA HIS A 505 -0.12 20.01 15.31
C HIS A 505 -1.02 20.34 16.47
N ASP A 506 -0.49 21.14 17.40
CA ASP A 506 -1.28 21.64 18.52
C ASP A 506 -2.48 22.44 18.03
N LEU A 507 -3.61 22.22 18.69
CA LEU A 507 -4.85 22.94 18.47
C LEU A 507 -5.19 23.76 19.72
N SER A 508 -5.93 24.87 19.54
CA SER A 508 -6.60 25.52 20.64
C SER A 508 -8.06 25.08 20.73
N LEU A 509 -8.50 24.71 21.92
CA LEU A 509 -9.87 24.38 22.28
C LEU A 509 -10.44 25.49 23.13
N THR A 510 -11.55 26.08 22.68
CA THR A 510 -12.31 27.07 23.45
C THR A 510 -13.70 26.53 23.72
N VAL A 511 -14.13 26.56 24.97
CA VAL A 511 -15.55 26.35 25.35
C VAL A 511 -16.25 27.68 25.17
N VAL A 512 -17.07 27.82 24.13
CA VAL A 512 -17.76 29.08 23.81
C VAL A 512 -18.94 29.31 24.75
N ASP A 513 -19.77 28.27 24.90
CA ASP A 513 -20.95 28.24 25.77
C ASP A 513 -21.29 26.81 26.21
N ALA A 514 -22.43 26.60 26.86
CA ALA A 514 -22.86 25.29 27.37
C ALA A 514 -23.08 24.24 26.27
N HIS A 515 -23.18 24.62 25.00
CA HIS A 515 -23.46 23.74 23.86
C HIS A 515 -22.38 23.82 22.77
N THR A 516 -21.40 24.69 22.89
CA THR A 516 -20.52 25.02 21.77
C THR A 516 -19.03 24.95 22.15
N LEU A 517 -18.28 24.15 21.38
CA LEU A 517 -16.81 24.12 21.39
C LEU A 517 -16.28 24.74 20.11
N GLU A 518 -15.16 25.47 20.17
CA GLU A 518 -14.40 25.91 19.00
C GLU A 518 -13.01 25.27 19.02
N LEU A 519 -12.67 24.59 17.93
CA LEU A 519 -11.30 24.15 17.66
C LEU A 519 -10.67 25.06 16.62
N ARG A 520 -9.41 25.44 16.86
CA ARG A 520 -8.62 26.27 15.95
C ARG A 520 -7.21 25.74 15.80
N SER A 521 -6.74 25.64 14.55
CA SER A 521 -5.35 25.30 14.23
C SER A 521 -4.45 26.51 14.33
N ALA A 522 -3.23 26.31 14.84
CA ALA A 522 -2.19 27.33 14.82
C ALA A 522 -1.66 27.53 13.39
N GLY A 523 -1.48 28.80 12.99
CA GLY A 523 -0.98 29.16 11.66
C GLY A 523 -1.94 28.77 10.52
N ASN A 524 -1.38 28.30 9.41
CA ASN A 524 -2.10 27.95 8.17
C ASN A 524 -2.22 26.44 7.96
N LYS A 525 -2.12 25.64 9.02
CA LYS A 525 -2.14 24.18 8.95
C LYS A 525 -3.57 23.64 8.98
N SER A 526 -3.83 22.59 8.20
CA SER A 526 -5.09 21.85 8.26
C SER A 526 -5.17 21.03 9.54
N PHE A 527 -6.38 20.86 10.09
CA PHE A 527 -6.65 19.88 11.14
C PHE A 527 -7.63 18.78 10.70
N ILE A 528 -7.78 18.59 9.38
CA ILE A 528 -8.53 17.49 8.78
C ILE A 528 -7.63 16.74 7.79
N ASP A 529 -7.93 15.45 7.55
CA ASP A 529 -7.27 14.65 6.52
C ASP A 529 -7.86 14.92 5.12
N ALA A 530 -7.06 14.64 4.09
CA ALA A 530 -7.49 14.75 2.69
C ALA A 530 -8.20 13.47 2.17
N PHE A 531 -8.13 12.35 2.92
CA PHE A 531 -8.75 11.09 2.51
C PHE A 531 -10.26 11.23 2.37
N SER A 532 -10.89 11.85 3.35
CA SER A 532 -12.33 11.91 3.48
C SER A 532 -13.00 12.99 2.64
N ARG A 533 -12.25 14.01 2.17
CA ARG A 533 -12.77 15.07 1.29
C ARG A 533 -11.68 15.65 0.40
N ASP A 534 -11.92 15.63 -0.90
CA ASP A 534 -11.11 16.35 -1.87
C ASP A 534 -11.47 17.85 -1.87
N VAL A 535 -10.68 18.63 -1.18
CA VAL A 535 -10.93 20.10 -1.07
C VAL A 535 -10.80 20.85 -2.38
N VAL A 536 -10.17 20.29 -3.40
CA VAL A 536 -10.04 20.90 -4.74
C VAL A 536 -11.38 20.81 -5.48
N THR A 537 -12.01 19.64 -5.48
CA THR A 537 -13.29 19.44 -6.18
C THR A 537 -14.50 19.75 -5.30
N ARG A 538 -14.32 19.72 -3.96
CA ARG A 538 -15.36 19.95 -2.94
C ARG A 538 -14.84 20.90 -1.86
N PRO A 539 -14.59 22.20 -2.21
CA PRO A 539 -14.05 23.19 -1.28
C PRO A 539 -15.02 23.44 -0.12
N PHE A 540 -14.46 23.79 1.03
CA PHE A 540 -15.25 24.29 2.16
C PHE A 540 -15.63 25.76 1.93
N LYS A 541 -16.74 26.18 2.58
CA LYS A 541 -17.17 27.57 2.60
C LYS A 541 -17.22 28.07 4.04
N ILE A 542 -16.86 29.35 4.26
CA ILE A 542 -17.04 29.97 5.56
C ILE A 542 -18.54 30.03 5.85
N GLY A 543 -18.94 29.64 7.06
CA GLY A 543 -20.34 29.52 7.45
C GLY A 543 -20.98 28.18 7.03
N GLU A 544 -20.28 27.29 6.30
CA GLU A 544 -20.79 25.96 5.96
C GLU A 544 -21.11 25.18 7.23
N ALA A 545 -22.38 24.79 7.38
CA ALA A 545 -22.88 24.00 8.50
C ALA A 545 -23.04 22.55 8.05
N ILE A 546 -22.33 21.63 8.71
CA ILE A 546 -22.32 20.21 8.40
C ILE A 546 -22.90 19.45 9.60
N GLN A 547 -24.03 18.76 9.39
CA GLN A 547 -24.66 17.95 10.43
C GLN A 547 -23.97 16.59 10.52
N ALA A 548 -23.58 16.19 11.73
CA ALA A 548 -23.05 14.89 12.07
C ALA A 548 -23.82 14.33 13.28
N GLY A 549 -25.03 13.88 13.02
CA GLY A 549 -25.95 13.41 14.05
C GLY A 549 -26.22 14.47 15.12
N PRO A 550 -25.83 14.21 16.38
CA PRO A 550 -26.08 15.13 17.50
C PRO A 550 -25.09 16.32 17.56
N ILE A 551 -24.14 16.40 16.62
CA ILE A 551 -23.16 17.48 16.53
C ILE A 551 -23.31 18.19 15.19
N GLN A 552 -23.32 19.52 15.20
CA GLN A 552 -23.24 20.36 14.01
C GLN A 552 -21.88 21.06 13.97
N ALA A 553 -21.10 20.82 12.93
CA ALA A 553 -19.83 21.50 12.68
C ALA A 553 -20.07 22.73 11.78
N VAL A 554 -19.67 23.91 12.21
CA VAL A 554 -19.77 25.16 11.44
C VAL A 554 -18.38 25.69 11.16
N VAL A 555 -18.00 25.76 9.89
CA VAL A 555 -16.69 26.27 9.45
C VAL A 555 -16.62 27.77 9.70
N ALA A 556 -15.80 28.20 10.66
CA ALA A 556 -15.68 29.62 11.02
C ALA A 556 -14.63 30.34 10.18
N THR A 557 -13.48 29.72 9.93
CA THR A 557 -12.42 30.28 9.07
C THR A 557 -11.74 29.21 8.25
N LEU A 558 -11.16 29.61 7.10
CA LEU A 558 -10.39 28.73 6.22
C LEU A 558 -8.91 29.11 6.22
N SER A 559 -8.06 28.12 5.94
CA SER A 559 -6.65 28.31 5.60
C SER A 559 -6.50 28.83 4.16
N PRO A 560 -5.32 29.33 3.74
CA PRO A 560 -5.06 29.70 2.35
C PRO A 560 -5.23 28.53 1.35
N HIS A 561 -5.18 27.30 1.83
CA HIS A 561 -5.36 26.09 1.03
C HIS A 561 -6.81 25.59 0.99
N GLY A 562 -7.78 26.37 1.49
CA GLY A 562 -9.20 26.05 1.46
C GLY A 562 -9.64 24.99 2.48
N THR A 563 -8.77 24.56 3.40
CA THR A 563 -9.13 23.66 4.51
C THR A 563 -9.61 24.47 5.72
N PRO A 564 -10.50 23.91 6.57
CA PRO A 564 -10.91 24.55 7.81
C PRO A 564 -9.70 24.89 8.70
N ARG A 565 -9.67 26.13 9.20
CA ARG A 565 -8.71 26.62 10.18
C ARG A 565 -9.33 26.76 11.57
N SER A 566 -10.61 27.11 11.63
CA SER A 566 -11.41 27.15 12.85
C SER A 566 -12.81 26.60 12.57
N VAL A 567 -13.31 25.76 13.46
CA VAL A 567 -14.64 25.15 13.39
C VAL A 567 -15.30 25.21 14.75
N ARG A 568 -16.59 25.63 14.75
CA ARG A 568 -17.47 25.59 15.92
C ARG A 568 -18.32 24.34 15.86
N PHE A 569 -18.32 23.59 16.95
CA PHE A 569 -19.09 22.38 17.12
C PHE A 569 -20.25 22.66 18.09
N ARG A 570 -21.48 22.61 17.58
CA ARG A 570 -22.70 22.74 18.38
C ARG A 570 -23.23 21.36 18.73
N PHE A 571 -23.45 21.12 20.00
CA PHE A 571 -23.97 19.88 20.56
C PHE A 571 -25.48 19.98 20.83
N SER A 572 -26.23 18.91 20.58
CA SER A 572 -27.68 18.86 20.76
C SER A 572 -28.14 18.96 22.22
N SER A 573 -27.25 18.72 23.18
CA SER A 573 -27.45 18.86 24.61
C SER A 573 -26.21 19.50 25.25
N PRO A 574 -26.32 20.03 26.49
CA PRO A 574 -25.16 20.63 27.16
C PRO A 574 -23.96 19.70 27.21
N ILE A 575 -22.77 20.23 26.90
CA ILE A 575 -21.52 19.46 26.82
C ILE A 575 -21.08 18.86 28.15
N THR A 576 -21.60 19.37 29.26
CA THR A 576 -21.35 18.87 30.61
C THR A 576 -22.37 17.81 31.05
N SER A 577 -23.41 17.54 30.26
CA SER A 577 -24.43 16.56 30.58
C SER A 577 -24.09 15.17 30.09
N SER A 578 -24.52 14.11 30.81
CA SER A 578 -24.63 12.77 30.26
C SER A 578 -25.51 12.81 29.00
N PRO A 579 -25.17 12.13 27.91
CA PRO A 579 -24.20 11.02 27.78
C PRO A 579 -22.84 11.41 27.15
N TRP A 580 -22.44 12.70 27.12
CA TRP A 580 -21.20 13.12 26.48
C TRP A 580 -19.98 12.72 27.30
N ARG A 581 -18.96 12.14 26.60
CA ARG A 581 -17.64 11.82 27.15
C ARG A 581 -16.57 12.27 26.20
N PHE A 582 -15.68 13.13 26.67
CA PHE A 582 -14.59 13.71 25.90
C PHE A 582 -13.28 12.97 26.17
N TYR A 583 -12.54 12.71 25.11
CA TYR A 583 -11.25 12.02 25.15
C TYR A 583 -10.19 12.77 24.36
N VAL A 584 -8.96 12.73 24.88
CA VAL A 584 -7.78 13.21 24.20
C VAL A 584 -6.77 12.06 24.08
N TRP A 585 -6.02 12.05 22.98
CA TRP A 585 -4.95 11.08 22.80
C TRP A 585 -3.70 11.53 23.55
N THR A 586 -3.11 10.62 24.31
CA THR A 586 -1.83 10.78 25.02
C THR A 586 -0.91 9.60 24.73
N ASP A 587 0.28 9.62 25.28
CA ASP A 587 1.21 8.47 25.23
C ASP A 587 0.60 7.19 25.84
N ALA A 588 -0.38 7.29 26.71
CA ALA A 588 -1.09 6.17 27.32
C ALA A 588 -2.31 5.69 26.50
N GLY A 589 -2.56 6.29 25.32
CA GLY A 589 -3.76 6.08 24.53
C GLY A 589 -4.81 7.16 24.79
N TYR A 590 -6.10 6.81 24.60
CA TYR A 590 -7.21 7.72 24.92
C TYR A 590 -7.42 7.82 26.41
N VAL A 591 -7.41 9.06 26.93
CA VAL A 591 -7.73 9.37 28.32
C VAL A 591 -8.93 10.30 28.40
N PRO A 592 -9.79 10.17 29.43
CA PRO A 592 -10.88 11.11 29.67
C PRO A 592 -10.35 12.54 29.78
N TYR A 593 -11.08 13.48 29.18
CA TYR A 593 -10.70 14.89 29.16
C TYR A 593 -11.80 15.75 29.80
N THR A 594 -11.42 16.52 30.81
CA THR A 594 -12.32 17.51 31.43
C THR A 594 -12.23 18.82 30.66
N LEU A 595 -13.35 19.27 30.14
CA LEU A 595 -13.44 20.54 29.41
C LEU A 595 -13.18 21.73 30.35
N PRO A 596 -12.51 22.81 29.89
CA PRO A 596 -12.37 24.02 30.65
C PRO A 596 -13.73 24.73 30.85
N ALA A 597 -13.78 25.71 31.73
CA ALA A 597 -15.00 26.49 31.97
C ALA A 597 -15.38 27.30 30.71
N PRO A 598 -16.67 27.64 30.55
CA PRO A 598 -17.14 28.50 29.45
C PRO A 598 -16.33 29.81 29.36
N GLY A 599 -15.97 30.22 28.15
CA GLY A 599 -15.11 31.37 27.88
C GLY A 599 -13.61 31.09 27.98
N GLN A 600 -13.18 29.93 28.47
CA GLN A 600 -11.77 29.58 28.59
C GLN A 600 -11.24 28.84 27.35
N THR A 601 -9.98 29.09 27.05
CA THR A 601 -9.22 28.45 25.97
C THR A 601 -8.06 27.65 26.55
N THR A 602 -7.84 26.43 26.05
CA THR A 602 -6.73 25.56 26.40
C THR A 602 -6.04 25.05 25.16
N SER A 603 -4.78 24.60 25.29
CA SER A 603 -4.05 23.93 24.22
C SER A 603 -4.32 22.43 24.24
N LEU A 604 -4.63 21.86 23.09
CA LEU A 604 -4.66 20.42 22.83
C LEU A 604 -3.34 20.05 22.13
N PRO A 605 -2.49 19.24 22.74
CA PRO A 605 -1.24 18.83 22.11
C PRO A 605 -1.48 17.95 20.88
N ALA A 606 -0.55 18.01 19.94
CA ALA A 606 -0.52 17.08 18.81
C ALA A 606 -0.33 15.65 19.32
N PRO A 607 -1.05 14.65 18.74
CA PRO A 607 -0.85 13.26 19.09
C PRO A 607 0.52 12.77 18.63
N ASP A 608 1.31 12.17 19.54
CA ASP A 608 2.61 11.58 19.25
C ASP A 608 2.50 10.05 19.14
N LEU A 609 2.28 9.58 17.90
CA LEU A 609 2.21 8.15 17.60
C LEU A 609 3.53 7.42 17.87
N SER A 610 4.67 8.10 17.71
CA SER A 610 5.97 7.48 17.90
C SER A 610 6.21 7.13 19.37
N ARG A 611 5.85 8.04 20.28
CA ARG A 611 5.95 7.80 21.73
C ARG A 611 4.98 6.73 22.20
N ALA A 612 3.73 6.77 21.72
CA ALA A 612 2.73 5.76 22.05
C ALA A 612 3.22 4.36 21.65
N LEU A 613 3.77 4.23 20.44
CA LEU A 613 4.36 3.01 19.93
C LEU A 613 5.52 2.51 20.78
N MET A 614 6.48 3.38 21.09
CA MET A 614 7.65 3.03 21.92
C MET A 614 7.26 2.59 23.33
N ARG A 615 6.18 3.15 23.90
CA ARG A 615 5.64 2.70 25.19
C ARG A 615 5.01 1.33 25.14
N GLN A 616 4.24 1.04 24.09
CA GLN A 616 3.64 -0.27 23.90
C GLN A 616 4.70 -1.37 23.79
N LEU A 617 5.74 -1.15 22.99
CA LEU A 617 6.86 -2.07 22.85
C LEU A 617 7.55 -2.34 24.20
N LYS A 618 7.84 -1.30 24.98
CA LYS A 618 8.45 -1.44 26.32
C LYS A 618 7.52 -2.11 27.35
N GLY A 619 6.22 -1.89 27.24
CA GLY A 619 5.22 -2.52 28.10
C GLY A 619 5.08 -4.02 27.85
N GLU A 620 5.19 -4.45 26.60
CA GLU A 620 5.17 -5.87 26.24
C GLU A 620 6.46 -6.59 26.63
N GLU A 621 7.63 -5.97 26.46
CA GLU A 621 8.88 -6.52 26.96
C GLU A 621 8.81 -6.81 28.47
N ARG A 622 8.21 -5.92 29.28
CA ARG A 622 8.01 -6.12 30.71
C ARG A 622 7.03 -7.25 31.03
N ARG A 623 5.91 -7.38 30.26
CA ARG A 623 4.95 -8.47 30.45
C ARG A 623 5.54 -9.83 30.07
N GLN A 624 6.33 -9.89 28.99
CA GLN A 624 7.02 -11.11 28.57
C GLN A 624 8.10 -11.52 29.58
N ALA A 625 8.85 -10.57 30.14
CA ALA A 625 9.81 -10.85 31.20
C ALA A 625 9.13 -11.40 32.47
N GLN A 626 7.98 -10.85 32.86
CA GLN A 626 7.20 -11.33 34.01
C GLN A 626 6.50 -12.67 33.80
N SER A 627 6.22 -13.05 32.56
CA SER A 627 5.62 -14.36 32.23
C SER A 627 6.66 -15.48 32.06
N SER A 628 7.93 -15.13 32.01
CA SER A 628 9.07 -16.06 31.92
C SER A 628 9.79 -16.31 33.28
N GLU A 629 9.41 -15.57 34.32
CA GLU A 629 9.70 -15.85 35.72
C GLU A 629 8.56 -16.68 36.36
#